data_252d7faceb9bffe0ccea4af0854824de
#
_entry.id   252d7faceb9bffe0ccea4af0854824de
#
_cell.length_a   1.000
_cell.length_b   1.000
_cell.length_c   1.000
_cell.angle_alpha   90.00
_cell.angle_beta   90.00
_cell.angle_gamma   90.00
#
_symmetry.space_group_name_H-M   'P 1'
#
loop_
_entity.id
_entity.type
_entity.pdbx_description
1 polymer ?
#
loop_
_entity_poly.entity_id
_entity_poly.type
_entity_poly.pdbx_seq_one_letter_code
_entity_poly.pdbx_strand_id
1 'polypeptide(L)'
;RQMIGHVASTAAGCLYCQAHTSVDFSGENAIDEKIKVVWEFETHEMFSEAERSALRFARDSSVVPNAVTEEHFDELKQFYSEEEILDMLSWICMYGWLNKWNDTLATPLEEHPISVAETLLSSRGWQVGKHKPE
;
A
#
# COMPACT_ATOMS: atom_id res chain seq x y z
N ARG A 1 -2.97 7.56 -5.19
CA ARG A 1 -3.63 7.37 -3.88
C ARG A 1 -3.77 5.89 -3.53
N GLN A 2 -4.37 5.07 -4.40
CA GLN A 2 -4.60 3.63 -4.17
C GLN A 2 -3.28 2.87 -3.91
N MET A 3 -2.28 3.00 -4.78
CA MET A 3 -0.96 2.36 -4.57
C MET A 3 -0.29 2.78 -3.26
N ILE A 4 -0.44 4.04 -2.85
CA ILE A 4 0.03 4.54 -1.55
C ILE A 4 -0.60 3.75 -0.41
N GLY A 5 -1.92 3.56 -0.44
CA GLY A 5 -2.64 2.76 0.58
C GLY A 5 -2.19 1.30 0.60
N HIS A 6 -1.97 0.69 -0.57
CA HIS A 6 -1.50 -0.70 -0.65
C HIS A 6 -0.07 -0.86 -0.10
N VAL A 7 0.83 0.04 -0.49
CA VAL A 7 2.23 0.02 0.01
C VAL A 7 2.28 0.30 1.52
N ALA A 8 1.51 1.27 2.01
CA ALA A 8 1.38 1.55 3.44
C ALA A 8 0.86 0.34 4.23
N SER A 9 -0.16 -0.35 3.71
CA SER A 9 -0.75 -1.54 4.34
C SER A 9 0.20 -2.73 4.32
N THR A 10 0.99 -2.87 3.25
CA THR A 10 2.01 -3.92 3.15
C THR A 10 3.17 -3.66 4.12
N ALA A 11 3.66 -2.42 4.19
CA ALA A 11 4.71 -2.02 5.12
C ALA A 11 4.29 -2.18 6.59
N ALA A 12 3.02 -1.90 6.90
CA ALA A 12 2.44 -2.09 8.23
C ALA A 12 2.11 -3.56 8.56
N GLY A 13 2.15 -4.47 7.58
CA GLY A 13 1.86 -5.90 7.77
C GLY A 13 0.38 -6.25 7.94
N CYS A 14 -0.56 -5.37 7.59
CA CYS A 14 -1.99 -5.61 7.70
C CYS A 14 -2.51 -6.45 6.52
N LEU A 15 -2.69 -7.76 6.69
CA LEU A 15 -3.16 -8.67 5.64
C LEU A 15 -4.58 -8.35 5.18
N TYR A 16 -5.47 -7.91 6.10
CA TYR A 16 -6.81 -7.43 5.79
C TYR A 16 -6.78 -6.23 4.83
N CYS A 17 -6.00 -5.22 5.18
CA CYS A 17 -5.92 -4.00 4.38
C CYS A 17 -5.23 -4.22 3.02
N GLN A 18 -4.26 -5.14 2.94
CA GLN A 18 -3.66 -5.54 1.66
C GLN A 18 -4.71 -6.16 0.73
N ALA A 19 -5.58 -7.03 1.24
CA ALA A 19 -6.65 -7.63 0.45
C ALA A 19 -7.64 -6.57 -0.06
N HIS A 20 -8.13 -5.70 0.81
CA HIS A 20 -9.07 -4.65 0.42
C HIS A 20 -8.47 -3.66 -0.57
N THR A 21 -7.24 -3.21 -0.37
CA THR A 21 -6.58 -2.32 -1.32
C THR A 21 -6.30 -2.98 -2.66
N SER A 22 -6.17 -4.31 -2.73
CA SER A 22 -6.04 -5.02 -4.01
C SER A 22 -7.37 -5.10 -4.80
N VAL A 23 -8.52 -5.09 -4.13
CA VAL A 23 -9.85 -5.01 -4.77
C VAL A 23 -10.04 -3.69 -5.50
N ASP A 24 -9.59 -2.58 -4.92
CA ASP A 24 -9.71 -1.25 -5.52
C ASP A 24 -9.01 -1.14 -6.88
N PHE A 25 -8.12 -2.07 -7.19
CA PHE A 25 -7.39 -2.16 -8.46
C PHE A 25 -8.00 -3.18 -9.44
N SER A 26 -8.86 -4.07 -8.95
CA SER A 26 -9.45 -5.11 -9.79
C SER A 26 -10.42 -4.49 -10.81
N GLY A 27 -10.09 -4.64 -12.10
CA GLY A 27 -10.91 -4.13 -13.20
C GLY A 27 -10.26 -3.09 -14.11
N GLU A 28 -9.07 -2.58 -13.75
CA GLU A 28 -8.27 -1.72 -14.63
C GLU A 28 -6.96 -2.44 -14.99
N ASN A 29 -6.93 -3.15 -16.10
CA ASN A 29 -5.85 -4.07 -16.51
C ASN A 29 -4.41 -3.54 -16.31
N ALA A 30 -4.18 -2.22 -16.52
CA ALA A 30 -2.86 -1.62 -16.34
C ALA A 30 -2.47 -1.45 -14.86
N ILE A 31 -3.45 -1.32 -13.99
CA ILE A 31 -3.23 -1.16 -12.53
C ILE A 31 -3.04 -2.52 -11.90
N ASP A 32 -3.77 -3.55 -12.33
CA ASP A 32 -3.58 -4.93 -11.88
C ASP A 32 -2.14 -5.41 -12.08
N GLU A 33 -1.53 -5.09 -13.23
CA GLU A 33 -0.13 -5.43 -13.48
C GLU A 33 0.84 -4.65 -12.57
N LYS A 34 0.59 -3.37 -12.30
CA LYS A 34 1.39 -2.59 -11.36
C LYS A 34 1.30 -3.13 -9.93
N ILE A 35 0.14 -3.59 -9.48
CA ILE A 35 -0.01 -4.18 -8.13
C ILE A 35 0.83 -5.45 -7.96
N LYS A 36 0.86 -6.30 -8.97
CA LYS A 36 1.65 -7.53 -8.92
C LYS A 36 3.14 -7.27 -8.70
N VAL A 37 3.64 -6.12 -9.19
CA VAL A 37 5.05 -5.73 -9.13
C VAL A 37 5.30 -4.51 -8.25
N VAL A 38 4.30 -4.03 -7.50
CA VAL A 38 4.40 -2.79 -6.73
C VAL A 38 5.56 -2.80 -5.73
N TRP A 39 5.92 -3.96 -5.19
CA TRP A 39 7.02 -4.08 -4.24
C TRP A 39 8.40 -3.96 -4.90
N GLU A 40 8.45 -4.06 -6.23
CA GLU A 40 9.65 -3.83 -7.04
C GLU A 40 9.72 -2.40 -7.60
N PHE A 41 8.90 -1.47 -7.04
CA PHE A 41 8.74 -0.11 -7.57
C PHE A 41 10.06 0.66 -7.71
N GLU A 42 11.08 0.33 -6.91
CA GLU A 42 12.40 0.98 -6.97
C GLU A 42 13.13 0.75 -8.30
N THR A 43 12.90 -0.38 -8.95
CA THR A 43 13.66 -0.81 -10.13
C THR A 43 12.80 -1.17 -11.33
N HIS A 44 11.51 -1.44 -11.13
CA HIS A 44 10.63 -1.90 -12.19
C HIS A 44 10.24 -0.76 -13.13
N GLU A 45 10.34 -0.98 -14.44
CA GLU A 45 10.15 0.03 -15.50
C GLU A 45 8.74 0.66 -15.54
N MET A 46 7.73 -0.01 -14.98
CA MET A 46 6.36 0.50 -14.93
C MET A 46 6.20 1.72 -14.00
N PHE A 47 7.17 2.03 -13.16
CA PHE A 47 7.08 3.13 -12.20
C PHE A 47 7.95 4.31 -12.61
N SER A 48 7.35 5.49 -12.71
CA SER A 48 8.06 6.75 -12.90
C SER A 48 8.79 7.17 -11.63
N GLU A 49 9.77 8.07 -11.74
CA GLU A 49 10.48 8.62 -10.57
C GLU A 49 9.53 9.32 -9.59
N ALA A 50 8.50 10.00 -10.10
CA ALA A 50 7.46 10.59 -9.27
C ALA A 50 6.70 9.53 -8.45
N GLU A 51 6.31 8.42 -9.09
CA GLU A 51 5.64 7.31 -8.39
C GLU A 51 6.58 6.65 -7.37
N ARG A 52 7.85 6.44 -7.72
CA ARG A 52 8.85 5.87 -6.81
C ARG A 52 9.04 6.71 -5.55
N SER A 53 9.17 8.03 -5.69
CA SER A 53 9.31 8.93 -4.55
C SER A 53 8.09 8.88 -3.63
N ALA A 54 6.87 8.86 -4.19
CA ALA A 54 5.62 8.75 -3.43
C ALA A 54 5.49 7.39 -2.72
N LEU A 55 5.86 6.29 -3.39
CA LEU A 55 5.76 4.94 -2.81
C LEU A 55 6.85 4.69 -1.75
N ARG A 56 8.04 5.26 -1.93
CA ARG A 56 9.11 5.27 -0.91
C ARG A 56 8.65 5.99 0.34
N PHE A 57 8.07 7.17 0.18
CA PHE A 57 7.50 7.93 1.29
C PHE A 57 6.38 7.15 2.00
N ALA A 58 5.47 6.51 1.25
CA ALA A 58 4.39 5.70 1.82
C ALA A 58 4.93 4.48 2.60
N ARG A 59 5.92 3.78 2.08
CA ARG A 59 6.58 2.64 2.75
C ARG A 59 7.23 3.09 4.05
N ASP A 60 8.08 4.11 3.99
CA ASP A 60 8.97 4.47 5.08
C ASP A 60 8.25 5.24 6.18
N SER A 61 7.13 5.92 5.88
CA SER A 61 6.25 6.51 6.90
C SER A 61 5.34 5.49 7.59
N SER A 62 5.19 4.29 7.03
CA SER A 62 4.27 3.27 7.57
C SER A 62 4.96 2.21 8.44
N VAL A 63 6.28 2.24 8.54
CA VAL A 63 7.05 1.34 9.42
C VAL A 63 7.24 1.94 10.83
N VAL A 64 7.60 1.08 11.79
CA VAL A 64 7.89 1.48 13.18
C VAL A 64 9.28 0.98 13.57
N PRO A 65 10.21 1.87 13.94
CA PRO A 65 10.06 3.34 13.98
C PRO A 65 9.89 3.95 12.60
N ASN A 66 9.30 5.16 12.54
CA ASN A 66 9.14 5.89 11.28
C ASN A 66 10.52 6.14 10.64
N ALA A 67 10.66 5.80 9.35
CA ALA A 67 11.93 5.85 8.64
C ALA A 67 12.05 7.04 7.65
N VAL A 68 11.11 7.98 7.68
CA VAL A 68 11.13 9.17 6.82
C VAL A 68 12.26 10.10 7.23
N THR A 69 12.99 10.62 6.25
CA THR A 69 14.09 11.58 6.41
C THR A 69 13.84 12.85 5.57
N GLU A 70 14.70 13.86 5.68
CA GLU A 70 14.62 15.08 4.88
C GLU A 70 14.75 14.79 3.38
N GLU A 71 15.56 13.81 3.00
CA GLU A 71 15.76 13.40 1.60
C GLU A 71 14.46 12.97 0.91
N HIS A 72 13.53 12.34 1.64
CA HIS A 72 12.21 12.00 1.11
C HIS A 72 11.44 13.25 0.67
N PHE A 73 11.48 14.31 1.47
CA PHE A 73 10.81 15.57 1.12
C PHE A 73 11.51 16.31 -0.03
N ASP A 74 12.84 16.25 -0.08
CA ASP A 74 13.60 16.85 -1.18
C ASP A 74 13.30 16.14 -2.51
N GLU A 75 13.15 14.82 -2.52
CA GLU A 75 12.74 14.06 -3.69
C GLU A 75 11.28 14.35 -4.07
N LEU A 76 10.34 14.33 -3.11
CA LEU A 76 8.92 14.60 -3.37
C LEU A 76 8.70 15.97 -3.97
N LYS A 77 9.37 17.01 -3.47
CA LYS A 77 9.25 18.39 -3.96
C LYS A 77 9.70 18.58 -5.40
N GLN A 78 10.42 17.63 -5.98
CA GLN A 78 10.77 17.67 -7.42
C GLN A 78 9.56 17.37 -8.31
N PHE A 79 8.54 16.70 -7.79
CA PHE A 79 7.41 16.20 -8.57
C PHE A 79 6.05 16.69 -8.06
N TYR A 80 5.96 17.06 -6.78
CA TYR A 80 4.70 17.36 -6.09
C TYR A 80 4.76 18.68 -5.34
N SER A 81 3.64 19.39 -5.32
CA SER A 81 3.45 20.56 -4.46
C SER A 81 3.35 20.16 -2.99
N GLU A 82 3.51 21.12 -2.09
CA GLU A 82 3.35 20.89 -0.66
C GLU A 82 1.95 20.39 -0.30
N GLU A 83 0.92 20.89 -1.01
CA GLU A 83 -0.47 20.46 -0.82
C GLU A 83 -0.65 18.98 -1.22
N GLU A 84 -0.07 18.55 -2.34
CA GLU A 84 -0.10 17.15 -2.78
C GLU A 84 0.66 16.23 -1.83
N ILE A 85 1.78 16.67 -1.27
CA ILE A 85 2.55 15.91 -0.26
C ILE A 85 1.71 15.74 1.03
N LEU A 86 1.03 16.79 1.47
CA LEU A 86 0.13 16.72 2.64
C LEU A 86 -1.09 15.83 2.36
N ASP A 87 -1.63 15.84 1.14
CA ASP A 87 -2.70 14.92 0.74
C ASP A 87 -2.22 13.47 0.79
N MET A 88 -1.03 13.17 0.25
CA MET A 88 -0.42 11.83 0.35
C MET A 88 -0.25 11.40 1.81
N LEU A 89 0.28 12.26 2.68
CA LEU A 89 0.45 11.97 4.10
C LEU A 89 -0.90 11.70 4.77
N SER A 90 -1.93 12.45 4.42
CA SER A 90 -3.29 12.24 4.95
C SER A 90 -3.83 10.85 4.60
N TRP A 91 -3.61 10.38 3.37
CA TRP A 91 -3.95 9.01 2.95
C TRP A 91 -3.15 7.96 3.71
N ILE A 92 -1.84 8.16 3.88
CA ILE A 92 -0.99 7.25 4.65
C ILE A 92 -1.48 7.15 6.11
N CYS A 93 -1.81 8.29 6.74
CA CYS A 93 -2.32 8.32 8.11
C CYS A 93 -3.68 7.60 8.24
N MET A 94 -4.57 7.80 7.27
CA MET A 94 -5.86 7.09 7.22
C MET A 94 -5.65 5.58 7.13
N TYR A 95 -4.80 5.10 6.22
CA TYR A 95 -4.47 3.68 6.13
C TYR A 95 -3.74 3.17 7.38
N GLY A 96 -2.86 3.98 7.98
CA GLY A 96 -2.19 3.65 9.24
C GLY A 96 -3.20 3.37 10.37
N TRP A 97 -4.25 4.20 10.47
CA TRP A 97 -5.35 3.97 11.41
C TRP A 97 -6.11 2.68 11.07
N LEU A 98 -6.51 2.49 9.81
CA LEU A 98 -7.22 1.29 9.36
C LEU A 98 -6.39 0.02 9.59
N ASN A 99 -5.11 0.06 9.27
CA ASN A 99 -4.19 -1.06 9.47
C ASN A 99 -4.13 -1.45 10.94
N LYS A 100 -3.95 -0.47 11.83
CA LYS A 100 -3.89 -0.71 13.27
C LYS A 100 -5.21 -1.27 13.82
N TRP A 101 -6.33 -0.72 13.37
CA TRP A 101 -7.67 -1.16 13.79
C TRP A 101 -7.95 -2.60 13.37
N ASN A 102 -7.89 -2.86 12.06
CA ASN A 102 -8.28 -4.16 11.52
C ASN A 102 -7.31 -5.27 11.94
N ASP A 103 -6.02 -4.99 11.98
CA ASP A 103 -5.04 -5.99 12.41
C ASP A 103 -5.18 -6.31 13.90
N THR A 104 -5.47 -5.32 14.74
CA THR A 104 -5.64 -5.54 16.19
C THR A 104 -6.89 -6.38 16.50
N LEU A 105 -8.00 -6.09 15.82
CA LEU A 105 -9.28 -6.79 16.02
C LEU A 105 -9.36 -8.12 15.26
N ALA A 106 -8.38 -8.44 14.40
CA ALA A 106 -8.47 -9.59 13.51
C ALA A 106 -9.77 -9.60 12.70
N THR A 107 -10.17 -8.42 12.16
CA THR A 107 -11.42 -8.26 11.41
C THR A 107 -11.55 -9.35 10.34
N PRO A 108 -12.64 -10.13 10.29
CA PRO A 108 -12.82 -11.16 9.28
C PRO A 108 -12.84 -10.59 7.87
N LEU A 109 -12.15 -11.23 6.93
CA LEU A 109 -12.19 -10.90 5.50
C LEU A 109 -13.41 -11.52 4.82
N GLU A 110 -13.96 -10.79 3.89
CA GLU A 110 -15.03 -11.28 3.00
C GLU A 110 -14.44 -12.13 1.86
N GLU A 111 -15.26 -12.98 1.25
CA GLU A 111 -14.85 -13.90 0.19
C GLU A 111 -14.24 -13.18 -1.02
N HIS A 112 -14.81 -12.04 -1.43
CA HIS A 112 -14.35 -11.32 -2.62
C HIS A 112 -12.94 -10.73 -2.46
N PRO A 113 -12.61 -9.97 -1.40
CA PRO A 113 -11.23 -9.54 -1.13
C PRO A 113 -10.23 -10.69 -1.01
N ILE A 114 -10.61 -11.82 -0.40
CA ILE A 114 -9.76 -13.01 -0.33
C ILE A 114 -9.42 -13.50 -1.74
N SER A 115 -10.43 -13.73 -2.59
CA SER A 115 -10.22 -14.24 -3.95
C SER A 115 -9.32 -13.33 -4.79
N VAL A 116 -9.50 -12.01 -4.69
CA VAL A 116 -8.64 -11.04 -5.40
C VAL A 116 -7.21 -11.07 -4.87
N ALA A 117 -7.03 -11.05 -3.56
CA ALA A 117 -5.71 -11.08 -2.94
C ALA A 117 -4.96 -12.40 -3.23
N GLU A 118 -5.65 -13.54 -3.20
CA GLU A 118 -5.07 -14.83 -3.61
C GLU A 118 -4.59 -14.79 -5.07
N THR A 119 -5.32 -14.15 -5.96
CA THR A 119 -4.95 -14.02 -7.37
C THR A 119 -3.74 -13.10 -7.57
N LEU A 120 -3.71 -11.95 -6.89
CA LEU A 120 -2.73 -10.90 -7.14
C LEU A 120 -1.49 -10.97 -6.23
N LEU A 121 -1.63 -11.46 -5.01
CA LEU A 121 -0.62 -11.35 -3.96
C LEU A 121 -0.05 -12.69 -3.46
N SER A 122 -0.64 -13.84 -3.82
CA SER A 122 -0.20 -15.15 -3.33
C SER A 122 1.25 -15.47 -3.71
N SER A 123 1.71 -15.05 -4.89
CA SER A 123 3.10 -15.20 -5.33
C SER A 123 4.11 -14.48 -4.42
N ARG A 124 3.64 -13.53 -3.61
CA ARG A 124 4.41 -12.78 -2.61
C ARG A 124 4.20 -13.26 -1.17
N GLY A 125 3.55 -14.41 -1.02
CA GLY A 125 3.33 -15.02 0.29
C GLY A 125 2.15 -14.45 1.08
N TRP A 126 1.25 -13.65 0.45
CA TRP A 126 0.05 -13.21 1.13
C TRP A 126 -0.83 -14.40 1.50
N GLN A 127 -1.39 -14.36 2.68
CA GLN A 127 -2.31 -15.37 3.22
C GLN A 127 -3.37 -14.66 4.06
N VAL A 128 -4.54 -15.28 4.18
CA VAL A 128 -5.66 -14.75 4.98
C VAL A 128 -5.28 -14.57 6.48
N GLY A 129 -4.34 -15.36 6.97
CA GLY A 129 -3.81 -15.28 8.32
C GLY A 129 -4.90 -15.38 9.38
N LYS A 130 -4.90 -14.44 10.33
CA LYS A 130 -5.89 -14.34 11.43
C LYS A 130 -7.24 -13.75 11.01
N HIS A 131 -7.36 -13.29 9.76
CA HIS A 131 -8.57 -12.64 9.23
C HIS A 131 -9.50 -13.63 8.52
N LYS A 132 -9.51 -14.90 8.96
CA LYS A 132 -10.37 -15.94 8.37
C LYS A 132 -11.85 -15.55 8.52
N PRO A 133 -12.67 -15.80 7.48
CA PRO A 133 -14.13 -15.68 7.59
C PRO A 133 -14.67 -16.52 8.77
N GLU A 134 -15.75 -16.03 9.38
CA GLU A 134 -16.47 -16.79 10.41
C GLU A 134 -17.19 -18.01 9.82
#